data_a3b8b997f35dc3a8aa70efe1afd77ad5
#
_entry.id   a3b8b997f35dc3a8aa70efe1afd77ad5
#
_cell.length_a   1.000
_cell.length_b   1.000
_cell.length_c   1.000
_cell.angle_alpha   90.00
_cell.angle_beta   90.00
_cell.angle_gamma   90.00
#
_symmetry.space_group_name_H-M   'P 1'
#
loop_
_entity.id
_entity.type
_entity.pdbx_description
1 polymer ?
#
loop_
_entity_poly.entity_id
_entity_poly.type
_entity_poly.pdbx_seq_one_letter_code
_entity_poly.pdbx_strand_id
1 'polypeptide(L)'
;MNPATAHDVVILGGGLAGLCLALQLRQRFADLDIVVLERNTFPLPVAAHKVGESTVEIGANYFEKTLGLREHLDGAHIRKFGFRFFWSEGRRDVENV
;
A
#
# COMPACT_ATOMS: atom_id res chain seq x y z
N MET A 1 -26.37 23.85 0.29
CA MET A 1 -25.56 22.67 -0.12
C MET A 1 -26.31 21.95 -1.22
N ASN A 2 -25.68 21.67 -2.33
CA ASN A 2 -26.31 20.94 -3.44
C ASN A 2 -26.39 19.44 -3.10
N PRO A 3 -27.60 18.83 -3.06
CA PRO A 3 -27.75 17.40 -2.74
C PRO A 3 -26.96 16.47 -3.68
N ALA A 4 -26.70 16.91 -4.93
CA ALA A 4 -25.94 16.15 -5.92
C ALA A 4 -24.47 15.94 -5.56
N THR A 5 -23.95 16.62 -4.54
CA THR A 5 -22.57 16.49 -4.04
C THR A 5 -22.46 15.76 -2.71
N ALA A 6 -23.55 15.19 -2.22
CA ALA A 6 -23.55 14.40 -1.00
C ALA A 6 -23.09 12.96 -1.31
N HIS A 7 -22.15 12.46 -0.51
CA HIS A 7 -21.63 11.10 -0.57
C HIS A 7 -21.72 10.44 0.80
N ASP A 8 -21.81 9.12 0.84
CA ASP A 8 -21.85 8.38 2.10
C ASP A 8 -20.50 8.43 2.82
N VAL A 9 -19.40 8.31 2.05
CA VAL A 9 -18.03 8.36 2.57
C VAL A 9 -17.15 9.21 1.69
N VAL A 10 -16.41 10.11 2.31
CA VAL A 10 -15.39 10.93 1.65
C VAL A 10 -14.03 10.58 2.25
N ILE A 11 -13.10 10.12 1.42
CA ILE A 11 -11.73 9.78 1.81
C ILE A 11 -10.80 10.88 1.28
N LEU A 12 -10.09 11.53 2.17
CA LEU A 12 -9.12 12.58 1.82
C LEU A 12 -7.74 11.96 1.64
N GLY A 13 -7.31 11.86 0.39
CA GLY A 13 -6.04 11.28 -0.01
C GLY A 13 -6.18 9.96 -0.77
N GLY A 14 -5.64 9.93 -1.99
CA GLY A 14 -5.61 8.77 -2.88
C GLY A 14 -4.29 8.00 -2.84
N GLY A 15 -3.59 8.01 -1.70
CA GLY A 15 -2.44 7.17 -1.46
C GLY A 15 -2.81 5.73 -1.08
N LEU A 16 -1.82 4.94 -0.68
CA LEU A 16 -2.03 3.52 -0.35
C LEU A 16 -3.13 3.32 0.70
N ALA A 17 -3.09 4.06 1.79
CA ALA A 17 -4.06 3.94 2.88
C ALA A 17 -5.49 4.28 2.44
N GLY A 18 -5.66 5.40 1.73
CA GLY A 18 -6.97 5.84 1.24
C GLY A 18 -7.57 4.87 0.22
N LEU A 19 -6.77 4.39 -0.71
CA LEU A 19 -7.21 3.42 -1.72
C LEU A 19 -7.52 2.05 -1.12
N CYS A 20 -6.74 1.58 -0.16
CA CYS A 20 -7.01 0.34 0.57
C CYS A 20 -8.32 0.43 1.35
N LEU A 21 -8.55 1.54 2.04
CA LEU A 21 -9.82 1.78 2.76
C LEU A 21 -11.00 1.79 1.80
N ALA A 22 -10.89 2.51 0.68
CA ALA A 22 -11.94 2.57 -0.34
C ALA A 22 -12.26 1.17 -0.88
N LEU A 23 -11.25 0.39 -1.20
CA LEU A 23 -11.40 -0.98 -1.69
C LEU A 23 -12.07 -1.88 -0.65
N GLN A 24 -11.61 -1.85 0.58
CA GLN A 24 -12.18 -2.66 1.67
C GLN A 24 -13.65 -2.30 1.94
N LEU A 25 -13.97 -1.01 2.00
CA LEU A 25 -15.34 -0.54 2.17
C LEU A 25 -16.23 -0.99 1.01
N ARG A 26 -15.74 -0.88 -0.23
CA ARG A 26 -16.48 -1.30 -1.42
C ARG A 26 -16.74 -2.81 -1.45
N GLN A 27 -15.77 -3.60 -1.03
CA GLN A 27 -15.92 -5.06 -0.93
C GLN A 27 -16.94 -5.46 0.12
N ARG A 28 -17.03 -4.69 1.21
CA ARG A 28 -17.89 -5.01 2.35
C ARG A 28 -19.31 -4.43 2.21
N PHE A 29 -19.42 -3.30 1.55
CA PHE A 29 -20.67 -2.54 1.40
C PHE A 29 -20.85 -2.12 -0.05
N ALA A 30 -21.48 -2.98 -0.84
CA ALA A 30 -21.59 -2.80 -2.30
C ALA A 30 -22.36 -1.53 -2.70
N ASP A 31 -23.33 -1.10 -1.89
CA ASP A 31 -24.19 0.04 -2.19
C ASP A 31 -23.66 1.38 -1.63
N LEU A 32 -22.52 1.35 -0.94
CA LEU A 32 -21.94 2.54 -0.34
C LEU A 32 -21.37 3.48 -1.42
N ASP A 33 -21.81 4.73 -1.40
CA ASP A 33 -21.26 5.77 -2.29
C ASP A 33 -19.99 6.37 -1.69
N ILE A 34 -18.85 6.03 -2.29
CA ILE A 34 -17.53 6.39 -1.79
C ILE A 34 -16.84 7.29 -2.80
N VAL A 35 -16.34 8.44 -2.33
CA VAL A 35 -15.48 9.31 -3.12
C VAL A 35 -14.10 9.43 -2.46
N VAL A 36 -13.06 9.36 -3.27
CA VAL A 36 -11.67 9.59 -2.86
C VAL A 36 -11.22 10.90 -3.49
N LEU A 37 -10.79 11.85 -2.68
CA LEU A 37 -10.29 13.13 -3.13
C LEU A 37 -8.77 13.14 -3.06
N GLU A 38 -8.11 13.25 -4.21
CA GLU A 38 -6.65 13.32 -4.35
C GLU A 38 -6.26 14.66 -4.96
N ARG A 39 -5.31 15.35 -4.31
CA ARG A 39 -4.83 16.66 -4.77
C ARG A 39 -3.95 16.61 -6.02
N ASN A 40 -3.34 15.45 -6.28
CA ASN A 40 -2.46 15.26 -7.44
C ASN A 40 -3.19 14.55 -8.55
N THR A 41 -2.77 14.81 -9.79
CA THR A 41 -3.28 14.14 -10.98
C THR A 41 -2.54 12.82 -11.20
N PHE A 42 -3.24 11.76 -11.53
CA PHE A 42 -2.63 10.50 -11.95
C PHE A 42 -2.19 10.54 -13.44
N PRO A 43 -1.07 9.89 -13.80
CA PRO A 43 -0.16 9.15 -12.90
C PRO A 43 0.63 10.09 -11.99
N LEU A 44 0.81 9.66 -10.75
CA LEU A 44 1.63 10.44 -9.80
C LEU A 44 3.08 10.49 -10.29
N PRO A 45 3.80 11.61 -10.05
CA PRO A 45 5.22 11.65 -10.35
C PRO A 45 5.94 10.54 -9.61
N VAL A 46 6.81 9.83 -10.33
CA VAL A 46 7.65 8.80 -9.70
C VAL A 46 8.43 9.46 -8.57
N ALA A 47 8.11 9.09 -7.35
CA ALA A 47 8.79 9.63 -6.20
C ALA A 47 10.19 9.04 -6.12
N ALA A 48 11.13 9.64 -6.84
CA ALA A 48 12.54 9.27 -6.84
C ALA A 48 13.19 9.27 -5.44
N HIS A 49 12.47 9.76 -4.45
CA HIS A 49 12.92 9.90 -3.07
C HIS A 49 12.38 8.83 -2.11
N LYS A 50 11.52 7.92 -2.58
CA LYS A 50 11.06 6.80 -1.77
C LYS A 50 12.06 5.66 -1.90
N VAL A 51 12.93 5.54 -0.92
CA VAL A 51 13.90 4.46 -0.84
C VAL A 51 13.44 3.45 0.20
N GLY A 52 13.49 2.16 -0.16
CA GLY A 52 13.28 1.08 0.79
C GLY A 52 11.82 0.82 1.15
N GLU A 53 10.91 0.89 0.21
CA GLU A 53 9.53 0.48 0.44
C GLU A 53 9.44 -1.05 0.47
N SER A 54 9.15 -1.59 1.65
CA SER A 54 8.88 -3.01 1.80
C SER A 54 7.74 -3.25 2.78
N THR A 55 6.90 -4.24 2.46
CA THR A 55 5.77 -4.62 3.30
C THR A 55 6.10 -5.89 4.07
N VAL A 56 5.93 -5.84 5.38
CA VAL A 56 6.17 -6.97 6.27
C VAL A 56 4.87 -7.71 6.60
N GLU A 57 4.97 -8.77 7.38
CA GLU A 57 3.94 -9.78 7.63
C GLU A 57 2.51 -9.27 7.81
N ILE A 58 2.29 -8.29 8.69
CA ILE A 58 0.94 -7.76 8.96
C ILE A 58 0.36 -7.06 7.74
N GLY A 59 1.14 -6.20 7.08
CA GLY A 59 0.72 -5.50 5.87
C GLY A 59 0.48 -6.46 4.71
N ALA A 60 1.38 -7.40 4.49
CA ALA A 60 1.24 -8.41 3.45
C ALA A 60 0.00 -9.28 3.67
N ASN A 61 -0.26 -9.69 4.90
CA ASN A 61 -1.45 -10.44 5.27
C ASN A 61 -2.75 -9.64 5.03
N TYR A 62 -2.74 -8.35 5.32
CA TYR A 62 -3.86 -7.46 5.05
C TYR A 62 -4.17 -7.39 3.54
N PHE A 63 -3.17 -7.16 2.71
CA PHE A 63 -3.33 -7.13 1.25
C PHE A 63 -3.82 -8.45 0.70
N GLU A 64 -3.24 -9.55 1.16
CA GLU A 64 -3.56 -10.89 0.67
C GLU A 64 -4.95 -11.36 1.10
N LYS A 65 -5.23 -11.31 2.40
CA LYS A 65 -6.43 -11.94 2.98
C LYS A 65 -7.60 -10.97 3.10
N THR A 66 -7.37 -9.74 3.52
CA THR A 66 -8.46 -8.77 3.69
C THR A 66 -8.88 -8.17 2.37
N LEU A 67 -7.93 -7.76 1.54
CA LEU A 67 -8.22 -7.13 0.24
C LEU A 67 -8.26 -8.12 -0.93
N GLY A 68 -7.79 -9.34 -0.76
CA GLY A 68 -7.80 -10.37 -1.82
C GLY A 68 -6.80 -10.10 -2.95
N LEU A 69 -5.68 -9.43 -2.67
CA LEU A 69 -4.71 -8.99 -3.69
C LEU A 69 -3.52 -9.96 -3.88
N ARG A 70 -3.65 -11.21 -3.47
CA ARG A 70 -2.56 -12.19 -3.56
C ARG A 70 -2.00 -12.34 -4.98
N GLU A 71 -2.87 -12.53 -5.97
CA GLU A 71 -2.43 -12.71 -7.36
C GLU A 71 -1.71 -11.48 -7.88
N HIS A 72 -2.18 -10.29 -7.52
CA HIS A 72 -1.50 -9.05 -7.88
C HIS A 72 -0.13 -8.95 -7.24
N LEU A 73 0.00 -9.27 -5.96
CA LEU A 73 1.29 -9.25 -5.26
C LEU A 73 2.28 -10.24 -5.88
N ASP A 74 1.85 -11.46 -6.16
CA ASP A 74 2.70 -12.50 -6.74
C ASP A 74 3.13 -12.17 -8.18
N GLY A 75 2.27 -11.47 -8.95
CA GLY A 75 2.54 -11.14 -10.35
C GLY A 75 3.27 -9.83 -10.58
N ALA A 76 3.07 -8.83 -9.74
CA ALA A 76 3.56 -7.46 -9.95
C ALA A 76 4.68 -7.02 -8.99
N HIS A 77 4.94 -7.78 -7.93
CA HIS A 77 5.89 -7.41 -6.88
C HIS A 77 6.91 -8.50 -6.60
N ILE A 78 8.06 -8.09 -6.10
CA ILE A 78 9.13 -9.01 -5.69
C ILE A 78 8.84 -9.53 -4.30
N ARG A 79 8.87 -10.86 -4.15
CA ARG A 79 8.68 -11.52 -2.85
C ARG A 79 9.87 -11.27 -1.95
N LYS A 80 9.60 -10.84 -0.71
CA LYS A 80 10.60 -10.68 0.33
C LYS A 80 10.72 -11.95 1.15
N PHE A 81 11.95 -12.44 1.31
CA PHE A 81 12.25 -13.64 2.10
C PHE A 81 12.74 -13.35 3.51
N GLY A 82 12.79 -12.08 3.92
CA GLY A 82 13.21 -11.66 5.23
C GLY A 82 14.44 -10.76 5.22
N PHE A 83 15.12 -10.70 6.33
CA PHE A 83 16.34 -9.92 6.51
C PHE A 83 17.54 -10.84 6.67
N ARG A 84 18.68 -10.41 6.15
CA ARG A 84 19.96 -11.05 6.41
C ARG A 84 20.83 -10.05 7.19
N PHE A 85 21.30 -10.46 8.35
CA PHE A 85 22.15 -9.67 9.20
C PHE A 85 23.59 -10.17 9.07
N PHE A 86 24.50 -9.26 8.79
CA PHE A 86 25.93 -9.56 8.73
C PHE A 86 26.60 -9.02 9.98
N TRP A 87 27.37 -9.85 10.64
CA TRP A 87 27.99 -9.53 11.92
C TRP A 87 29.50 -9.52 11.78
N SER A 88 30.17 -8.41 12.03
CA SER A 88 31.60 -8.24 11.77
C SER A 88 32.44 -7.97 13.01
N GLU A 89 31.90 -8.08 14.21
CA GLU A 89 32.61 -7.78 15.48
C GLU A 89 33.31 -6.40 15.45
N GLY A 90 32.68 -5.42 14.81
CA GLY A 90 33.21 -4.06 14.65
C GLY A 90 34.18 -3.87 13.47
N ARG A 91 34.49 -4.91 12.71
CA ARG A 91 35.28 -4.79 11.46
C ARG A 91 34.40 -4.21 10.35
N ARG A 92 35.02 -3.49 9.43
CA ARG A 92 34.34 -2.86 8.29
C ARG A 92 34.42 -3.67 7.00
N ASP A 93 35.21 -4.74 7.00
CA ASP A 93 35.34 -5.67 5.90
C ASP A 93 34.26 -6.77 6.02
N VAL A 94 33.51 -6.97 4.95
CA VAL A 94 32.47 -8.00 4.87
C VAL A 94 32.87 -9.18 3.99
N GLU A 95 34.17 -9.31 3.68
CA GLU A 95 34.70 -10.33 2.76
C GLU A 95 34.53 -11.77 3.26
N ASN A 96 34.33 -11.96 4.57
CA ASN A 96 34.27 -13.28 5.20
C ASN A 96 32.94 -13.51 5.98
N VAL A 97 31.87 -12.93 5.52
CA VAL A 97 30.54 -13.11 6.17
C VAL A 97 29.69 -14.14 5.44
#